data_589f843cf51468ddbd1654ff94b24bee
#
_entry.id   589f843cf51468ddbd1654ff94b24bee
#
_cell.length_a   1.000
_cell.length_b   1.000
_cell.length_c   1.000
_cell.angle_alpha   90.00
_cell.angle_beta   90.00
_cell.angle_gamma   90.00
#
_symmetry.space_group_name_H-M   'P 1'
#
loop_
_entity.id
_entity.type
_entity.pdbx_description
1 polymer ?
#
loop_
_entity_poly.entity_id
_entity_poly.type
_entity_poly.pdbx_seq_one_letter_code
_entity_poly.pdbx_strand_id
1 'polypeptide(L)'
;MEEKLKTNVEVLESGATKLTVTIEAADIDARIKKAYKDFGKKYKFPGFRPGHVPRQIIDANLGKEAVLSTVTDEMLNESFPVAIDEADLILISEPKFSEVDGLVEEGKDFTFSIECEVKPALELSDYSPVHIEVPFKTASEAEIDREIDNLGNAYHDYKNAPANTKVKADSVVELDIKAVDDNGEDIAALCSEARLYELGKGLFPAAFDEELVGCKKGEEKHFEIEVESNPCMLTSILQGKTAKVVFDVTVNAVKKVVLPEITDEWVKENFGFEDVAALRKLMGEQIEAQKGEIIPRIMENNALFELQKRLEGDVPQAMCDAAERDLLQSFFEQLQRQGATLDAYLAAQQITADQFKEDVKAQATDTVKQNLALDAYARHNNIVVTDEEVVDEFKNSGAKDTDKLYAEWKKQGRLS
;
A
#
# COMPACT_ATOMS: atom_id res chain seq x y z
N MET A 1 29.67 18.20 23.77
CA MET A 1 29.37 19.62 24.01
C MET A 1 28.09 19.85 23.24
N GLU A 2 27.04 20.23 23.92
CA GLU A 2 25.81 20.66 23.25
C GLU A 2 26.16 21.89 22.44
N GLU A 3 25.95 21.81 21.14
CA GLU A 3 26.11 22.94 20.21
C GLU A 3 25.04 23.98 20.61
N LYS A 4 25.43 25.19 20.96
CA LYS A 4 24.48 26.28 21.13
C LYS A 4 24.21 26.88 19.75
N LEU A 5 23.22 26.33 19.08
CA LEU A 5 22.68 26.92 17.86
C LEU A 5 21.74 28.06 18.25
N LYS A 6 21.77 29.15 17.48
CA LYS A 6 20.73 30.19 17.56
C LYS A 6 19.85 30.03 16.34
N THR A 7 18.63 29.54 16.55
CA THR A 7 17.66 29.29 15.50
C THR A 7 16.61 30.38 15.49
N ASN A 8 16.22 30.84 14.29
CA ASN A 8 15.10 31.74 14.09
C ASN A 8 14.20 31.18 12.99
N VAL A 9 12.92 31.05 13.29
CA VAL A 9 11.90 30.48 12.37
C VAL A 9 11.00 31.61 11.88
N GLU A 10 10.85 31.73 10.57
CA GLU A 10 9.99 32.71 9.90
C GLU A 10 9.13 32.01 8.86
N VAL A 11 7.82 32.25 8.91
CA VAL A 11 6.88 31.77 7.88
C VAL A 11 6.82 32.80 6.75
N LEU A 12 7.16 32.37 5.55
CA LEU A 12 7.16 33.21 4.35
C LEU A 12 5.74 33.37 3.79
N GLU A 13 5.53 34.42 2.98
CA GLU A 13 4.26 34.65 2.27
C GLU A 13 3.88 33.49 1.32
N SER A 14 4.86 32.70 0.88
CA SER A 14 4.66 31.51 0.06
C SER A 14 4.09 30.30 0.83
N GLY A 15 4.00 30.38 2.15
CA GLY A 15 3.65 29.25 3.03
C GLY A 15 4.86 28.36 3.39
N ALA A 16 6.04 28.59 2.79
CA ALA A 16 7.27 27.91 3.20
C ALA A 16 7.81 28.51 4.50
N THR A 17 8.57 27.72 5.23
CA THR A 17 9.24 28.14 6.46
C THR A 17 10.71 28.40 6.18
N LYS A 18 11.22 29.58 6.52
CA LYS A 18 12.63 29.93 6.51
C LYS A 18 13.21 29.73 7.90
N LEU A 19 14.13 28.79 8.03
CA LEU A 19 14.90 28.54 9.23
C LEU A 19 16.28 29.18 9.09
N THR A 20 16.60 30.15 9.91
CA THR A 20 17.92 30.79 9.96
C THR A 20 18.68 30.26 11.16
N VAL A 21 19.88 29.73 10.89
CA VAL A 21 20.76 29.13 11.90
C VAL A 21 22.04 29.93 11.99
N THR A 22 22.42 30.33 13.20
CA THR A 22 23.68 31.02 13.48
C THR A 22 24.53 30.16 14.41
N ILE A 23 25.77 29.90 14.01
CA ILE A 23 26.78 29.14 14.75
C ILE A 23 27.81 30.13 15.26
N GLU A 24 28.15 30.02 16.56
CA GLU A 24 29.08 30.94 17.21
C GLU A 24 30.54 30.71 16.75
N ALA A 25 31.31 31.79 16.65
CA ALA A 25 32.72 31.76 16.22
C ALA A 25 33.60 30.77 17.00
N ALA A 26 33.33 30.56 18.28
CA ALA A 26 34.09 29.63 19.10
C ALA A 26 33.99 28.18 18.63
N ASP A 27 32.80 27.74 18.18
CA ASP A 27 32.55 26.39 17.67
C ASP A 27 33.17 26.25 16.28
N ILE A 28 33.11 27.29 15.44
CA ILE A 28 33.73 27.33 14.13
C ILE A 28 35.25 27.16 14.26
N ASP A 29 35.88 27.93 15.15
CA ASP A 29 37.33 27.87 15.39
C ASP A 29 37.78 26.47 15.85
N ALA A 30 36.96 25.82 16.71
CA ALA A 30 37.21 24.48 17.19
C ALA A 30 37.16 23.45 16.05
N ARG A 31 36.15 23.58 15.17
CA ARG A 31 35.98 22.71 14.00
C ARG A 31 37.07 22.92 12.95
N ILE A 32 37.42 24.14 12.63
CA ILE A 32 38.54 24.47 11.76
C ILE A 32 39.83 23.83 12.29
N LYS A 33 40.12 23.98 13.58
CA LYS A 33 41.30 23.38 14.20
C LYS A 33 41.28 21.84 14.15
N LYS A 34 40.13 21.23 14.33
CA LYS A 34 39.96 19.77 14.18
C LYS A 34 40.19 19.33 12.73
N ALA A 35 39.59 20.01 11.76
CA ALA A 35 39.73 19.71 10.34
C ALA A 35 41.21 19.74 9.90
N TYR A 36 41.96 20.79 10.23
CA TYR A 36 43.38 20.84 9.94
C TYR A 36 44.18 19.65 10.53
N LYS A 37 43.82 19.23 11.74
CA LYS A 37 44.45 18.06 12.38
C LYS A 37 44.11 16.76 11.66
N ASP A 38 42.90 16.64 11.19
CA ASP A 38 42.41 15.42 10.51
C ASP A 38 42.93 15.37 9.05
N PHE A 39 43.01 16.49 8.35
CA PHE A 39 43.71 16.60 7.07
C PHE A 39 45.18 16.22 7.20
N GLY A 40 45.88 16.69 8.26
CA GLY A 40 47.27 16.35 8.55
C GLY A 40 47.46 14.84 8.84
N LYS A 41 46.44 14.11 9.26
CA LYS A 41 46.47 12.64 9.42
C LYS A 41 46.13 11.90 8.14
N LYS A 42 45.08 12.38 7.42
CA LYS A 42 44.48 11.72 6.26
C LYS A 42 45.42 11.79 5.03
N TYR A 43 46.08 12.93 4.82
CA TYR A 43 46.94 13.15 3.67
C TYR A 43 48.41 13.02 4.03
N LYS A 44 49.23 12.50 3.08
CA LYS A 44 50.68 12.39 3.25
C LYS A 44 51.36 13.67 2.76
N PHE A 45 52.07 14.36 3.63
CA PHE A 45 52.85 15.55 3.32
C PHE A 45 54.31 15.21 3.37
N PRO A 46 55.10 15.41 2.28
CA PRO A 46 56.53 15.11 2.25
C PRO A 46 57.30 15.87 3.36
N GLY A 47 58.10 15.17 4.15
CA GLY A 47 58.90 15.75 5.22
C GLY A 47 58.17 15.92 6.56
N PHE A 48 56.88 15.56 6.67
CA PHE A 48 56.11 15.67 7.92
C PHE A 48 55.50 14.33 8.38
N ARG A 49 55.48 14.13 9.71
CA ARG A 49 54.80 12.97 10.30
C ARG A 49 53.28 13.16 10.27
N PRO A 50 52.50 12.14 9.92
CA PRO A 50 51.03 12.22 9.95
C PRO A 50 50.49 12.78 11.27
N GLY A 51 49.62 13.79 11.21
CA GLY A 51 49.01 14.47 12.35
C GLY A 51 49.89 15.59 12.98
N HIS A 52 51.07 15.85 12.48
CA HIS A 52 52.00 16.90 12.94
C HIS A 52 52.39 17.85 11.80
N VAL A 53 51.49 18.12 10.88
CA VAL A 53 51.73 19.00 9.72
C VAL A 53 51.28 20.43 10.10
N PRO A 54 52.15 21.46 9.93
CA PRO A 54 51.75 22.86 10.15
C PRO A 54 50.64 23.29 9.18
N ARG A 55 49.73 24.16 9.61
CA ARG A 55 48.62 24.68 8.79
C ARG A 55 49.11 25.25 7.45
N GLN A 56 50.16 26.05 7.46
CA GLN A 56 50.76 26.65 6.26
C GLN A 56 51.13 25.63 5.18
N ILE A 57 51.53 24.45 5.58
CA ILE A 57 51.91 23.38 4.65
C ILE A 57 50.66 22.72 4.07
N ILE A 58 49.61 22.57 4.90
CA ILE A 58 48.30 22.05 4.45
C ILE A 58 47.67 23.03 3.45
N ASP A 59 47.68 24.33 3.78
CA ASP A 59 47.17 25.40 2.92
C ASP A 59 47.90 25.51 1.60
N ALA A 60 49.21 25.34 1.62
CA ALA A 60 50.05 25.40 0.40
C ALA A 60 49.82 24.20 -0.55
N ASN A 61 49.41 23.03 -0.02
CA ASN A 61 49.22 21.81 -0.81
C ASN A 61 47.76 21.57 -1.21
N LEU A 62 46.80 21.87 -0.32
CA LEU A 62 45.36 21.60 -0.52
C LEU A 62 44.58 22.88 -0.85
N GLY A 63 45.09 24.03 -0.49
CA GLY A 63 44.40 25.31 -0.54
C GLY A 63 43.58 25.55 0.74
N LYS A 64 43.66 26.78 1.27
CA LYS A 64 42.89 27.19 2.46
C LYS A 64 41.39 27.09 2.22
N GLU A 65 40.94 27.51 1.04
CA GLU A 65 39.50 27.47 0.67
C GLU A 65 38.96 26.04 0.64
N ALA A 66 39.71 25.04 0.18
CA ALA A 66 39.31 23.64 0.16
C ALA A 66 39.10 23.09 1.59
N VAL A 67 39.95 23.47 2.55
CA VAL A 67 39.77 23.08 3.96
C VAL A 67 38.56 23.75 4.54
N LEU A 68 38.37 25.06 4.30
CA LEU A 68 37.20 25.80 4.82
C LEU A 68 35.89 25.32 4.19
N SER A 69 35.85 24.98 2.89
CA SER A 69 34.70 24.38 2.24
C SER A 69 34.33 23.07 2.89
N THR A 70 35.29 22.19 3.16
CA THR A 70 35.00 20.93 3.86
C THR A 70 34.40 21.17 5.25
N VAL A 71 34.94 22.16 5.99
CA VAL A 71 34.39 22.50 7.31
C VAL A 71 32.98 23.08 7.19
N THR A 72 32.72 23.93 6.19
CA THR A 72 31.40 24.48 5.93
C THR A 72 30.39 23.38 5.63
N ASP A 73 30.74 22.46 4.72
CA ASP A 73 29.87 21.34 4.35
C ASP A 73 29.58 20.40 5.54
N GLU A 74 30.63 20.08 6.33
CA GLU A 74 30.46 19.28 7.56
C GLU A 74 29.53 20.00 8.57
N MET A 75 29.70 21.31 8.75
CA MET A 75 28.88 22.09 9.66
C MET A 75 27.43 22.17 9.21
N LEU A 76 27.17 22.45 7.93
CA LEU A 76 25.81 22.48 7.40
C LEU A 76 25.11 21.13 7.60
N ASN A 77 25.79 20.03 7.30
CA ASN A 77 25.21 18.68 7.41
C ASN A 77 24.97 18.25 8.88
N GLU A 78 25.83 18.68 9.83
CA GLU A 78 25.69 18.32 11.25
C GLU A 78 24.72 19.25 11.99
N SER A 79 24.70 20.56 11.67
CA SER A 79 23.86 21.52 12.36
C SER A 79 22.42 21.56 11.87
N PHE A 80 22.17 21.18 10.61
CA PHE A 80 20.83 21.18 10.03
C PHE A 80 19.83 20.27 10.78
N PRO A 81 20.12 18.96 10.99
CA PRO A 81 19.20 18.10 11.72
C PRO A 81 18.93 18.60 13.16
N VAL A 82 19.98 19.11 13.82
CA VAL A 82 19.87 19.64 15.20
C VAL A 82 18.97 20.89 15.23
N ALA A 83 19.12 21.78 14.25
CA ALA A 83 18.33 23.00 14.17
C ALA A 83 16.85 22.72 13.88
N ILE A 84 16.54 21.69 13.08
CA ILE A 84 15.17 21.23 12.82
C ILE A 84 14.54 20.66 14.09
N ASP A 85 15.29 19.82 14.82
CA ASP A 85 14.83 19.18 16.06
C ASP A 85 14.61 20.24 17.18
N GLU A 86 15.54 21.20 17.35
CA GLU A 86 15.39 22.32 18.30
C GLU A 86 14.20 23.23 17.97
N ALA A 87 13.87 23.37 16.68
CA ALA A 87 12.73 24.17 16.21
C ALA A 87 11.41 23.40 16.21
N ASP A 88 11.40 22.10 16.57
CA ASP A 88 10.23 21.21 16.55
C ASP A 88 9.51 21.24 15.20
N LEU A 89 10.28 21.21 14.10
CA LEU A 89 9.76 21.28 12.74
C LEU A 89 9.75 19.90 12.08
N ILE A 90 8.62 19.53 11.51
CA ILE A 90 8.49 18.32 10.70
C ILE A 90 8.52 18.70 9.22
N LEU A 91 9.60 18.31 8.54
CA LEU A 91 9.77 18.59 7.11
C LEU A 91 8.88 17.69 6.26
N ILE A 92 8.22 18.28 5.26
CA ILE A 92 7.39 17.57 4.28
C ILE A 92 7.98 17.60 2.86
N SER A 93 9.03 18.37 2.64
CA SER A 93 9.78 18.42 1.38
C SER A 93 11.28 18.48 1.63
N GLU A 94 12.08 18.22 0.59
CA GLU A 94 13.53 18.38 0.69
C GLU A 94 13.89 19.85 0.94
N PRO A 95 14.75 20.13 1.96
CA PRO A 95 15.13 21.49 2.29
C PRO A 95 15.99 22.11 1.21
N LYS A 96 15.82 23.41 0.97
CA LYS A 96 16.64 24.19 0.06
C LYS A 96 17.45 25.21 0.86
N PHE A 97 18.78 25.14 0.75
CA PHE A 97 19.63 26.20 1.29
C PHE A 97 19.42 27.46 0.44
N SER A 98 18.84 28.50 1.04
CA SER A 98 18.50 29.75 0.33
C SER A 98 19.57 30.81 0.45
N GLU A 99 20.20 30.94 1.61
CA GLU A 99 21.28 31.89 1.89
C GLU A 99 22.37 31.22 2.70
N VAL A 100 23.62 31.33 2.26
CA VAL A 100 24.80 30.85 2.98
C VAL A 100 25.84 31.96 2.92
N ASP A 101 26.39 32.36 4.06
CA ASP A 101 27.37 33.46 4.19
C ASP A 101 28.76 33.12 3.58
N GLY A 102 28.79 32.30 2.53
CA GLY A 102 30.01 31.86 1.89
C GLY A 102 30.70 30.72 2.65
N LEU A 103 32.00 30.79 2.84
CA LEU A 103 32.76 29.83 3.64
C LEU A 103 32.92 30.31 5.07
N VAL A 104 32.99 29.38 6.01
CA VAL A 104 33.31 29.70 7.41
C VAL A 104 34.59 30.44 7.54
N GLU A 105 34.66 31.44 8.41
CA GLU A 105 35.87 32.23 8.69
C GLU A 105 36.23 32.12 10.18
N GLU A 106 37.55 32.03 10.46
CA GLU A 106 38.07 31.98 11.83
C GLU A 106 37.77 33.30 12.59
N GLY A 107 37.14 33.18 13.79
CA GLY A 107 36.78 34.30 14.63
C GLY A 107 35.49 35.04 14.23
N LYS A 108 34.69 34.49 13.29
CA LYS A 108 33.40 35.05 12.91
C LYS A 108 32.30 34.05 13.13
N ASP A 109 31.10 34.54 13.50
CA ASP A 109 29.90 33.74 13.49
C ASP A 109 29.56 33.41 12.03
N PHE A 110 28.90 32.23 11.83
CA PHE A 110 28.47 31.77 10.52
C PHE A 110 26.96 31.60 10.51
N THR A 111 26.28 32.21 9.53
CA THR A 111 24.84 32.15 9.39
C THR A 111 24.45 31.52 8.05
N PHE A 112 23.49 30.64 8.11
CA PHE A 112 22.86 30.09 6.90
C PHE A 112 21.34 30.03 7.08
N SER A 113 20.63 30.06 5.97
CA SER A 113 19.18 29.96 5.94
C SER A 113 18.72 28.81 5.05
N ILE A 114 17.69 28.14 5.49
CA ILE A 114 17.07 27.02 4.81
C ILE A 114 15.61 27.35 4.60
N GLU A 115 15.14 27.17 3.38
CA GLU A 115 13.73 27.21 3.06
C GLU A 115 13.20 25.77 2.95
N CYS A 116 12.15 25.47 3.69
CA CYS A 116 11.53 24.17 3.73
C CYS A 116 10.02 24.30 3.87
N GLU A 117 9.30 23.33 3.36
CA GLU A 117 7.89 23.16 3.68
C GLU A 117 7.79 22.29 4.93
N VAL A 118 7.02 22.75 5.90
CA VAL A 118 6.81 22.05 7.17
C VAL A 118 5.36 21.61 7.30
N LYS A 119 5.14 20.56 8.08
CA LYS A 119 3.80 20.07 8.40
C LYS A 119 3.02 21.20 9.10
N PRO A 120 1.86 21.62 8.55
CA PRO A 120 1.10 22.70 9.16
C PRO A 120 0.40 22.24 10.43
N ALA A 121 0.35 23.12 11.42
CA ALA A 121 -0.45 22.92 12.62
C ALA A 121 -1.89 23.39 12.36
N LEU A 122 -2.68 22.59 11.62
CA LEU A 122 -4.08 22.88 11.33
C LEU A 122 -4.96 22.68 12.58
N GLU A 123 -6.13 23.29 12.58
CA GLU A 123 -7.12 23.21 13.65
C GLU A 123 -8.42 22.58 13.18
N LEU A 124 -9.26 22.13 14.14
CA LEU A 124 -10.60 21.64 13.82
C LEU A 124 -11.63 22.72 14.15
N SER A 125 -12.65 22.83 13.32
CA SER A 125 -13.80 23.71 13.57
C SER A 125 -14.59 23.34 14.83
N ASP A 126 -14.52 22.06 15.24
CA ASP A 126 -15.20 21.56 16.43
C ASP A 126 -14.47 20.32 16.99
N TYR A 127 -14.20 20.34 18.30
CA TYR A 127 -13.52 19.27 19.04
C TYR A 127 -14.50 18.40 19.86
N SER A 128 -15.81 18.60 19.71
CA SER A 128 -16.82 17.76 20.35
C SER A 128 -16.75 16.31 19.83
N PRO A 129 -17.21 15.32 20.63
CA PRO A 129 -17.23 13.93 20.19
C PRO A 129 -17.91 13.76 18.84
N VAL A 130 -17.34 12.96 17.96
CA VAL A 130 -17.95 12.62 16.67
C VAL A 130 -19.07 11.61 16.85
N HIS A 131 -20.14 11.75 16.07
CA HIS A 131 -21.24 10.81 16.02
C HIS A 131 -21.12 9.96 14.77
N ILE A 132 -21.10 8.64 14.95
CA ILE A 132 -20.98 7.67 13.86
C ILE A 132 -22.11 6.66 13.93
N GLU A 133 -22.58 6.22 12.78
CA GLU A 133 -23.47 5.07 12.69
C GLU A 133 -22.66 3.79 12.72
N VAL A 134 -23.07 2.87 13.60
CA VAL A 134 -22.36 1.60 13.80
C VAL A 134 -23.28 0.45 13.42
N PRO A 135 -22.82 -0.50 12.58
CA PRO A 135 -23.59 -1.71 12.29
C PRO A 135 -23.89 -2.51 13.56
N PHE A 136 -25.01 -3.24 13.57
CA PHE A 136 -25.36 -4.12 14.68
C PHE A 136 -24.31 -5.25 14.81
N LYS A 137 -23.91 -5.54 16.05
CA LYS A 137 -22.95 -6.62 16.34
C LYS A 137 -23.60 -8.00 16.21
N THR A 138 -24.89 -8.09 16.51
CA THR A 138 -25.63 -9.33 16.42
C THR A 138 -25.93 -9.74 14.98
N ALA A 139 -25.94 -11.04 14.72
CA ALA A 139 -26.36 -11.58 13.44
C ALA A 139 -27.89 -11.42 13.30
N SER A 140 -28.35 -10.91 12.16
CA SER A 140 -29.75 -10.88 11.82
C SER A 140 -30.19 -12.22 11.20
N GLU A 141 -31.45 -12.56 11.30
CA GLU A 141 -32.00 -13.76 10.64
C GLU A 141 -31.77 -13.75 9.12
N ALA A 142 -31.85 -12.57 8.48
CA ALA A 142 -31.60 -12.43 7.07
C ALA A 142 -30.13 -12.72 6.66
N GLU A 143 -29.15 -12.41 7.53
CA GLU A 143 -27.75 -12.75 7.31
C GLU A 143 -27.55 -14.26 7.49
N ILE A 144 -28.12 -14.85 8.51
CA ILE A 144 -28.06 -16.30 8.74
C ILE A 144 -28.71 -17.06 7.57
N ASP A 145 -29.89 -16.62 7.10
CA ASP A 145 -30.55 -17.22 5.94
C ASP A 145 -29.67 -17.15 4.69
N ARG A 146 -29.02 -16.02 4.44
CA ARG A 146 -28.10 -15.86 3.31
C ARG A 146 -26.90 -16.82 3.38
N GLU A 147 -26.33 -17.01 4.56
CA GLU A 147 -25.22 -17.96 4.72
C GLU A 147 -25.67 -19.41 4.53
N ILE A 148 -26.88 -19.76 4.96
CA ILE A 148 -27.50 -21.07 4.71
C ILE A 148 -27.79 -21.26 3.22
N ASP A 149 -28.30 -20.24 2.54
CA ASP A 149 -28.50 -20.28 1.10
C ASP A 149 -27.14 -20.42 0.34
N ASN A 150 -26.11 -19.71 0.74
CA ASN A 150 -24.75 -19.85 0.21
C ASN A 150 -24.23 -21.27 0.42
N LEU A 151 -24.47 -21.85 1.59
CA LEU A 151 -24.10 -23.22 1.89
C LEU A 151 -24.85 -24.21 1.00
N GLY A 152 -26.17 -24.03 0.82
CA GLY A 152 -26.99 -24.81 -0.10
C GLY A 152 -26.47 -24.72 -1.53
N ASN A 153 -26.06 -23.52 -1.98
CA ASN A 153 -25.45 -23.32 -3.28
C ASN A 153 -24.09 -24.03 -3.43
N ALA A 154 -23.29 -24.11 -2.36
CA ALA A 154 -22.01 -24.82 -2.38
C ALA A 154 -22.17 -26.35 -2.46
N TYR A 155 -23.27 -26.87 -1.93
CA TYR A 155 -23.62 -28.30 -1.91
C TYR A 155 -24.67 -28.70 -2.95
N HIS A 156 -24.80 -27.89 -4.02
CA HIS A 156 -25.72 -28.20 -5.10
C HIS A 156 -25.32 -29.49 -5.83
N ASP A 157 -26.33 -30.16 -6.40
CA ASP A 157 -26.15 -31.32 -7.27
C ASP A 157 -26.61 -31.01 -8.70
N TYR A 158 -26.18 -31.81 -9.66
CA TYR A 158 -26.52 -31.65 -11.06
C TYR A 158 -27.44 -32.79 -11.53
N LYS A 159 -28.64 -32.46 -11.97
CA LYS A 159 -29.55 -33.42 -12.61
C LYS A 159 -29.67 -33.10 -14.12
N ASN A 160 -29.85 -34.12 -14.93
CA ASN A 160 -30.09 -33.91 -16.36
C ASN A 160 -31.42 -33.16 -16.57
N ALA A 161 -31.35 -32.07 -17.31
CA ALA A 161 -32.53 -31.37 -17.76
C ALA A 161 -33.25 -32.20 -18.88
N PRO A 162 -34.55 -31.91 -19.16
CA PRO A 162 -35.27 -32.54 -20.26
C PRO A 162 -34.49 -32.42 -21.59
N ALA A 163 -34.53 -33.46 -22.43
CA ALA A 163 -33.72 -33.54 -23.64
C ALA A 163 -33.90 -32.37 -24.63
N ASN A 164 -35.04 -31.69 -24.57
CA ASN A 164 -35.34 -30.52 -25.43
C ASN A 164 -34.87 -29.19 -24.83
N THR A 165 -34.25 -29.20 -23.65
CA THR A 165 -33.75 -27.99 -23.01
C THR A 165 -32.60 -27.42 -23.82
N LYS A 166 -32.69 -26.13 -24.16
CA LYS A 166 -31.62 -25.40 -24.85
C LYS A 166 -30.60 -24.87 -23.86
N VAL A 167 -29.34 -24.92 -24.27
CA VAL A 167 -28.23 -24.28 -23.58
C VAL A 167 -28.44 -22.76 -23.55
N LYS A 168 -28.30 -22.15 -22.41
CA LYS A 168 -28.30 -20.69 -22.20
C LYS A 168 -26.92 -20.24 -21.79
N ALA A 169 -26.67 -18.92 -21.76
CA ALA A 169 -25.39 -18.34 -21.41
C ALA A 169 -24.91 -18.63 -19.94
N ASP A 170 -25.83 -19.07 -19.08
CA ASP A 170 -25.59 -19.43 -17.68
C ASP A 170 -25.82 -20.93 -17.39
N SER A 171 -25.91 -21.74 -18.44
CA SER A 171 -26.21 -23.18 -18.30
C SER A 171 -24.94 -23.95 -17.88
N VAL A 172 -25.19 -25.01 -17.10
CA VAL A 172 -24.21 -26.06 -16.90
C VAL A 172 -24.47 -27.18 -17.87
N VAL A 173 -23.46 -27.63 -18.57
CA VAL A 173 -23.54 -28.66 -19.59
C VAL A 173 -22.50 -29.75 -19.35
N GLU A 174 -22.79 -30.95 -19.82
CA GLU A 174 -21.83 -32.05 -19.90
C GLU A 174 -21.41 -32.20 -21.35
N LEU A 175 -20.11 -32.04 -21.59
CA LEU A 175 -19.53 -31.96 -22.94
C LEU A 175 -18.47 -33.04 -23.14
N ASP A 176 -18.44 -33.62 -24.34
CA ASP A 176 -17.25 -34.23 -24.87
C ASP A 176 -16.57 -33.20 -25.76
N ILE A 177 -15.30 -32.97 -25.50
CA ILE A 177 -14.52 -31.94 -26.21
C ILE A 177 -13.30 -32.60 -26.83
N LYS A 178 -13.13 -32.43 -28.10
CA LYS A 178 -11.90 -32.69 -28.84
C LYS A 178 -11.39 -31.39 -29.42
N ALA A 179 -10.11 -31.10 -29.18
CA ALA A 179 -9.47 -29.87 -29.62
C ALA A 179 -8.17 -30.21 -30.35
N VAL A 180 -7.98 -29.66 -31.55
CA VAL A 180 -6.76 -29.83 -32.33
C VAL A 180 -6.16 -28.47 -32.67
N ASP A 181 -4.84 -28.44 -32.83
CA ASP A 181 -4.11 -27.25 -33.24
C ASP A 181 -4.19 -27.02 -34.75
N ASP A 182 -3.54 -25.99 -35.28
CA ASP A 182 -3.44 -25.63 -36.69
C ASP A 182 -2.71 -26.69 -37.55
N ASN A 183 -1.98 -27.63 -36.93
CA ASN A 183 -1.34 -28.77 -37.59
C ASN A 183 -2.18 -30.04 -37.57
N GLY A 184 -3.32 -30.02 -36.88
CA GLY A 184 -4.20 -31.18 -36.69
C GLY A 184 -3.77 -32.12 -35.57
N GLU A 185 -2.87 -31.68 -34.68
CA GLU A 185 -2.45 -32.45 -33.52
C GLU A 185 -3.39 -32.19 -32.29
N ASP A 186 -3.72 -33.27 -31.57
CA ASP A 186 -4.62 -33.18 -30.39
C ASP A 186 -4.00 -32.34 -29.29
N ILE A 187 -4.72 -31.33 -28.76
CA ILE A 187 -4.34 -30.55 -27.60
C ILE A 187 -4.90 -31.24 -26.36
N ALA A 188 -4.15 -32.20 -25.81
CA ALA A 188 -4.60 -33.05 -24.71
C ALA A 188 -5.14 -32.28 -23.49
N ALA A 189 -4.64 -31.07 -23.24
CA ALA A 189 -5.10 -30.21 -22.11
C ALA A 189 -6.54 -29.69 -22.32
N LEU A 190 -7.02 -29.64 -23.53
CA LEU A 190 -8.37 -29.17 -23.88
C LEU A 190 -9.34 -30.31 -24.17
N CYS A 191 -8.83 -31.50 -24.51
CA CYS A 191 -9.65 -32.69 -24.79
C CYS A 191 -10.21 -33.27 -23.47
N SER A 192 -11.48 -33.61 -23.42
CA SER A 192 -12.11 -34.24 -22.27
C SER A 192 -13.39 -34.97 -22.66
N GLU A 193 -13.71 -36.03 -21.93
CA GLU A 193 -14.97 -36.77 -22.03
C GLU A 193 -15.83 -36.46 -20.82
N ALA A 194 -17.15 -36.31 -21.00
CA ALA A 194 -18.16 -36.06 -19.96
C ALA A 194 -17.79 -34.90 -19.00
N ARG A 195 -17.16 -33.86 -19.54
CA ARG A 195 -16.76 -32.71 -18.73
C ARG A 195 -17.96 -31.86 -18.34
N LEU A 196 -18.14 -31.63 -17.05
CA LEU A 196 -19.05 -30.62 -16.57
C LEU A 196 -18.45 -29.23 -16.85
N TYR A 197 -19.21 -28.41 -17.55
CA TYR A 197 -18.81 -27.07 -17.94
C TYR A 197 -19.94 -26.07 -17.65
N GLU A 198 -19.62 -25.02 -16.92
CA GLU A 198 -20.52 -23.89 -16.66
C GLU A 198 -20.15 -22.75 -17.60
N LEU A 199 -21.11 -22.38 -18.50
CA LEU A 199 -20.93 -21.28 -19.45
C LEU A 199 -20.83 -19.94 -18.68
N GLY A 200 -20.09 -19.00 -19.23
CA GLY A 200 -19.94 -17.65 -18.65
C GLY A 200 -18.94 -17.53 -17.50
N LYS A 201 -18.25 -18.62 -17.11
CA LYS A 201 -17.23 -18.57 -16.04
C LYS A 201 -15.80 -18.33 -16.54
N GLY A 202 -15.63 -18.11 -17.83
CA GLY A 202 -14.35 -17.74 -18.44
C GLY A 202 -13.28 -18.83 -18.47
N LEU A 203 -13.67 -20.11 -18.29
CA LEU A 203 -12.75 -21.23 -18.45
C LEU A 203 -12.32 -21.40 -19.90
N PHE A 204 -13.27 -21.33 -20.84
CA PHE A 204 -13.06 -21.20 -22.27
C PHE A 204 -13.34 -19.75 -22.71
N PRO A 205 -12.89 -19.33 -23.90
CA PRO A 205 -13.20 -18.00 -24.43
C PRO A 205 -14.70 -17.79 -24.62
N ALA A 206 -15.16 -16.53 -24.57
CA ALA A 206 -16.57 -16.20 -24.78
C ALA A 206 -17.11 -16.73 -26.12
N ALA A 207 -16.30 -16.75 -27.21
CA ALA A 207 -16.63 -17.32 -28.49
C ALA A 207 -16.98 -18.82 -28.39
N PHE A 208 -16.37 -19.57 -27.48
CA PHE A 208 -16.71 -20.97 -27.22
C PHE A 208 -18.11 -21.10 -26.61
N ASP A 209 -18.45 -20.26 -25.69
CA ASP A 209 -19.76 -20.23 -25.03
C ASP A 209 -20.85 -19.85 -26.03
N GLU A 210 -20.61 -18.86 -26.89
CA GLU A 210 -21.54 -18.39 -27.90
C GLU A 210 -21.93 -19.50 -28.87
N GLU A 211 -20.99 -20.36 -29.32
CA GLU A 211 -21.27 -21.49 -30.17
C GLU A 211 -22.15 -22.56 -29.53
N LEU A 212 -22.12 -22.69 -28.22
CA LEU A 212 -22.91 -23.66 -27.46
C LEU A 212 -24.31 -23.14 -27.12
N VAL A 213 -24.52 -21.81 -27.07
CA VAL A 213 -25.83 -21.25 -26.77
C VAL A 213 -26.86 -21.66 -27.81
N GLY A 214 -27.99 -22.20 -27.33
CA GLY A 214 -29.09 -22.69 -28.17
C GLY A 214 -29.01 -24.17 -28.54
N CYS A 215 -27.86 -24.83 -28.32
CA CYS A 215 -27.71 -26.27 -28.55
C CYS A 215 -28.60 -27.09 -27.59
N LYS A 216 -28.87 -28.32 -27.96
CA LYS A 216 -29.60 -29.31 -27.18
C LYS A 216 -28.73 -30.54 -26.96
N LYS A 217 -29.20 -31.40 -26.07
CA LYS A 217 -28.61 -32.73 -25.88
C LYS A 217 -28.43 -33.48 -27.18
N GLY A 218 -27.23 -34.01 -27.43
CA GLY A 218 -26.87 -34.82 -28.59
C GLY A 218 -26.46 -33.98 -29.82
N GLU A 219 -26.45 -32.67 -29.74
CA GLU A 219 -25.95 -31.82 -30.82
C GLU A 219 -24.43 -31.76 -30.81
N GLU A 220 -23.84 -31.87 -32.03
CA GLU A 220 -22.41 -31.75 -32.25
C GLU A 220 -22.12 -30.38 -32.91
N LYS A 221 -21.07 -29.77 -32.48
CA LYS A 221 -20.56 -28.49 -32.97
C LYS A 221 -19.12 -28.61 -33.40
N HIS A 222 -18.81 -28.07 -34.57
CA HIS A 222 -17.46 -27.95 -35.09
C HIS A 222 -17.16 -26.46 -35.37
N PHE A 223 -16.19 -25.90 -34.71
CA PHE A 223 -15.86 -24.48 -34.86
C PHE A 223 -14.39 -24.22 -34.53
N GLU A 224 -13.89 -23.06 -34.96
CA GLU A 224 -12.51 -22.62 -34.82
C GLU A 224 -12.46 -21.35 -34.00
N ILE A 225 -11.48 -21.26 -33.08
CA ILE A 225 -11.23 -20.08 -32.25
C ILE A 225 -9.79 -19.63 -32.41
N GLU A 226 -9.59 -18.34 -32.72
CA GLU A 226 -8.27 -17.70 -32.73
C GLU A 226 -7.79 -17.44 -31.32
N VAL A 227 -6.56 -17.89 -31.00
CA VAL A 227 -6.00 -17.84 -29.66
C VAL A 227 -5.69 -16.40 -29.21
N GLU A 228 -5.11 -15.59 -30.11
CA GLU A 228 -4.72 -14.20 -29.77
C GLU A 228 -5.90 -13.26 -29.54
N SER A 229 -6.99 -13.47 -30.33
CA SER A 229 -8.19 -12.62 -30.28
C SER A 229 -9.11 -12.95 -29.10
N ASN A 230 -8.91 -14.09 -28.44
CA ASN A 230 -9.78 -14.62 -27.40
C ASN A 230 -9.00 -15.03 -26.16
N PRO A 231 -8.50 -14.06 -25.39
CA PRO A 231 -7.72 -14.35 -24.18
C PRO A 231 -8.58 -14.99 -23.09
N CYS A 232 -8.16 -16.15 -22.59
CA CYS A 232 -8.71 -16.81 -21.42
C CYS A 232 -7.62 -17.63 -20.72
N MET A 233 -7.95 -18.25 -19.59
CA MET A 233 -6.97 -19.03 -18.83
C MET A 233 -6.39 -20.20 -19.66
N LEU A 234 -7.19 -20.85 -20.48
CA LEU A 234 -6.75 -21.97 -21.32
C LEU A 234 -6.01 -21.53 -22.58
N THR A 235 -6.44 -20.44 -23.21
CA THR A 235 -5.75 -19.90 -24.37
C THR A 235 -4.39 -19.30 -24.06
N SER A 236 -4.20 -18.75 -22.85
CA SER A 236 -2.89 -18.24 -22.40
C SER A 236 -1.79 -19.33 -22.40
N ILE A 237 -2.15 -20.58 -22.13
CA ILE A 237 -1.23 -21.73 -22.17
C ILE A 237 -0.78 -22.03 -23.62
N LEU A 238 -1.57 -21.63 -24.62
CA LEU A 238 -1.37 -21.88 -26.02
C LEU A 238 -0.71 -20.74 -26.79
N GLN A 239 -0.56 -19.57 -26.16
CA GLN A 239 0.08 -18.41 -26.78
C GLN A 239 1.50 -18.76 -27.25
N GLY A 240 1.78 -18.44 -28.52
CA GLY A 240 3.04 -18.76 -29.20
C GLY A 240 3.24 -20.23 -29.58
N LYS A 241 2.22 -21.12 -29.37
CA LYS A 241 2.27 -22.52 -29.75
C LYS A 241 1.38 -22.81 -30.97
N THR A 242 0.19 -22.23 -30.99
CA THR A 242 -0.76 -22.34 -32.12
C THR A 242 -1.50 -21.00 -32.29
N ALA A 243 -1.83 -20.64 -33.54
CA ALA A 243 -2.60 -19.44 -33.84
C ALA A 243 -4.08 -19.64 -33.58
N LYS A 244 -4.57 -20.87 -33.77
CA LYS A 244 -5.98 -21.22 -33.68
C LYS A 244 -6.17 -22.63 -33.15
N VAL A 245 -7.35 -22.88 -32.61
CA VAL A 245 -7.78 -24.18 -32.09
C VAL A 245 -9.10 -24.53 -32.76
N VAL A 246 -9.19 -25.74 -33.31
CA VAL A 246 -10.42 -26.31 -33.86
C VAL A 246 -11.04 -27.22 -32.82
N PHE A 247 -12.29 -26.97 -32.50
CA PHE A 247 -13.05 -27.71 -31.51
C PHE A 247 -14.12 -28.58 -32.17
N ASP A 248 -14.16 -29.84 -31.79
CA ASP A 248 -15.31 -30.75 -32.00
C ASP A 248 -15.94 -30.97 -30.63
N VAL A 249 -17.17 -30.50 -30.42
CA VAL A 249 -17.86 -30.53 -29.13
C VAL A 249 -19.20 -31.23 -29.27
N THR A 250 -19.43 -32.23 -28.41
CA THR A 250 -20.74 -32.90 -28.32
C THR A 250 -21.39 -32.53 -26.98
N VAL A 251 -22.65 -32.07 -27.04
CA VAL A 251 -23.45 -31.76 -25.84
C VAL A 251 -24.11 -33.04 -25.34
N ASN A 252 -23.52 -33.70 -24.35
CA ASN A 252 -24.04 -34.95 -23.79
C ASN A 252 -25.31 -34.73 -22.95
N ALA A 253 -25.34 -33.63 -22.17
CA ALA A 253 -26.52 -33.26 -21.39
C ALA A 253 -26.51 -31.78 -21.05
N VAL A 254 -27.66 -31.17 -20.95
CA VAL A 254 -27.84 -29.89 -20.25
C VAL A 254 -28.20 -30.24 -18.81
N LYS A 255 -27.48 -29.67 -17.86
CA LYS A 255 -27.70 -29.93 -16.43
C LYS A 255 -28.59 -28.83 -15.81
N LYS A 256 -29.38 -29.24 -14.86
CA LYS A 256 -30.12 -28.34 -13.96
C LYS A 256 -29.47 -28.42 -12.59
N VAL A 257 -29.11 -27.29 -12.05
CA VAL A 257 -28.68 -27.17 -10.66
C VAL A 257 -29.86 -27.52 -9.76
N VAL A 258 -29.66 -28.41 -8.81
CA VAL A 258 -30.62 -28.78 -7.80
C VAL A 258 -30.00 -28.49 -6.44
N LEU A 259 -30.58 -27.52 -5.74
CA LEU A 259 -30.17 -27.21 -4.39
C LEU A 259 -30.69 -28.30 -3.44
N PRO A 260 -29.89 -28.69 -2.44
CA PRO A 260 -30.37 -29.61 -1.40
C PRO A 260 -31.44 -28.93 -0.57
N GLU A 261 -32.41 -29.69 -0.10
CA GLU A 261 -33.30 -29.27 0.98
C GLU A 261 -32.52 -29.37 2.27
N ILE A 262 -32.33 -28.23 2.95
CA ILE A 262 -31.60 -28.16 4.24
C ILE A 262 -32.50 -28.71 5.35
N THR A 263 -32.51 -30.05 5.49
CA THR A 263 -33.24 -30.76 6.56
C THR A 263 -32.33 -31.14 7.70
N ASP A 264 -32.89 -31.56 8.85
CA ASP A 264 -32.08 -32.02 9.99
C ASP A 264 -31.23 -33.24 9.62
N GLU A 265 -31.79 -34.15 8.80
CA GLU A 265 -31.03 -35.31 8.31
C GLU A 265 -29.84 -34.89 7.42
N TRP A 266 -30.08 -33.94 6.50
CA TRP A 266 -29.02 -33.43 5.61
C TRP A 266 -27.93 -32.73 6.41
N VAL A 267 -28.28 -31.93 7.41
CA VAL A 267 -27.33 -31.24 8.29
C VAL A 267 -26.50 -32.23 9.09
N LYS A 268 -27.13 -33.29 9.58
CA LYS A 268 -26.46 -34.33 10.32
C LYS A 268 -25.49 -35.14 9.47
N GLU A 269 -25.84 -35.47 8.23
CA GLU A 269 -25.02 -36.23 7.32
C GLU A 269 -23.79 -35.43 6.83
N ASN A 270 -24.00 -34.17 6.54
CA ASN A 270 -22.92 -33.35 5.92
C ASN A 270 -22.06 -32.59 6.94
N PHE A 271 -22.59 -32.23 8.10
CA PHE A 271 -21.90 -31.39 9.09
C PHE A 271 -21.84 -31.99 10.49
N GLY A 272 -22.57 -33.06 10.75
CA GLY A 272 -22.56 -33.73 12.06
C GLY A 272 -23.35 -33.01 13.17
N PHE A 273 -24.11 -31.96 12.84
CA PHE A 273 -25.01 -31.28 13.79
C PHE A 273 -26.33 -32.05 13.97
N GLU A 274 -26.98 -31.88 15.11
CA GLU A 274 -28.23 -32.61 15.43
C GLU A 274 -29.40 -32.16 14.55
N ASP A 275 -29.50 -30.85 14.27
CA ASP A 275 -30.58 -30.25 13.53
C ASP A 275 -30.18 -28.95 12.83
N VAL A 276 -31.09 -28.39 12.04
CA VAL A 276 -30.92 -27.10 11.34
C VAL A 276 -30.77 -25.95 12.33
N ALA A 277 -31.38 -26.02 13.50
CA ALA A 277 -31.27 -24.95 14.50
C ALA A 277 -29.85 -24.83 15.07
N ALA A 278 -29.16 -25.98 15.28
CA ALA A 278 -27.76 -25.99 15.70
C ALA A 278 -26.84 -25.39 14.62
N LEU A 279 -27.08 -25.67 13.34
CA LEU A 279 -26.34 -25.07 12.22
C LEU A 279 -26.58 -23.57 12.17
N ARG A 280 -27.85 -23.10 12.26
CA ARG A 280 -28.18 -21.67 12.28
C ARG A 280 -27.51 -20.94 13.42
N LYS A 281 -27.46 -21.54 14.61
CA LYS A 281 -26.77 -20.97 15.77
C LYS A 281 -25.28 -20.81 15.50
N LEU A 282 -24.63 -21.83 14.94
CA LEU A 282 -23.20 -21.73 14.59
C LEU A 282 -22.94 -20.63 13.56
N MET A 283 -23.74 -20.55 12.50
CA MET A 283 -23.62 -19.49 11.49
C MET A 283 -23.79 -18.11 12.12
N GLY A 284 -24.75 -17.94 13.03
CA GLY A 284 -24.94 -16.70 13.78
C GLY A 284 -23.70 -16.34 14.61
N GLU A 285 -23.14 -17.30 15.36
CA GLU A 285 -21.92 -17.10 16.15
C GLU A 285 -20.71 -16.74 15.26
N GLN A 286 -20.57 -17.35 14.09
CA GLN A 286 -19.51 -17.02 13.14
C GLN A 286 -19.66 -15.62 12.56
N ILE A 287 -20.89 -15.22 12.17
CA ILE A 287 -21.19 -13.86 11.69
C ILE A 287 -20.88 -12.83 12.78
N GLU A 288 -21.28 -13.10 14.03
CA GLU A 288 -21.00 -12.21 15.17
C GLU A 288 -19.52 -12.11 15.47
N ALA A 289 -18.76 -13.20 15.37
CA ALA A 289 -17.30 -13.20 15.52
C ALA A 289 -16.63 -12.34 14.42
N GLN A 290 -17.02 -12.54 13.16
CA GLN A 290 -16.51 -11.73 12.03
C GLN A 290 -16.87 -10.25 12.20
N LYS A 291 -18.12 -9.95 12.59
CA LYS A 291 -18.53 -8.57 12.90
C LYS A 291 -17.72 -7.98 14.05
N GLY A 292 -17.42 -8.80 15.08
CA GLY A 292 -16.58 -8.40 16.21
C GLY A 292 -15.19 -7.92 15.79
N GLU A 293 -14.62 -8.50 14.76
CA GLU A 293 -13.31 -8.09 14.22
C GLU A 293 -13.41 -6.89 13.27
N ILE A 294 -14.47 -6.80 12.48
CA ILE A 294 -14.61 -5.78 11.43
C ILE A 294 -15.18 -4.46 11.96
N ILE A 295 -16.19 -4.52 12.86
CA ILE A 295 -16.88 -3.34 13.37
C ILE A 295 -15.94 -2.32 14.01
N PRO A 296 -14.95 -2.69 14.84
CA PRO A 296 -14.01 -1.71 15.40
C PRO A 296 -13.28 -0.90 14.31
N ARG A 297 -12.87 -1.54 13.23
CA ARG A 297 -12.21 -0.87 12.09
C ARG A 297 -13.16 0.06 11.33
N ILE A 298 -14.43 -0.37 11.17
CA ILE A 298 -15.47 0.49 10.57
C ILE A 298 -15.70 1.72 11.44
N MET A 299 -15.78 1.53 12.77
CA MET A 299 -15.97 2.63 13.72
C MET A 299 -14.81 3.62 13.65
N GLU A 300 -13.59 3.12 13.64
CA GLU A 300 -12.37 3.93 13.52
C GLU A 300 -12.37 4.73 12.22
N ASN A 301 -12.57 4.06 11.09
CA ASN A 301 -12.61 4.72 9.78
C ASN A 301 -13.72 5.77 9.69
N ASN A 302 -14.93 5.46 10.18
CA ASN A 302 -16.04 6.41 10.18
C ASN A 302 -15.76 7.61 11.10
N ALA A 303 -15.14 7.37 12.26
CA ALA A 303 -14.76 8.44 13.17
C ALA A 303 -13.70 9.36 12.53
N LEU A 304 -12.68 8.79 11.88
CA LEU A 304 -11.67 9.55 11.14
C LEU A 304 -12.28 10.35 10.00
N PHE A 305 -13.21 9.74 9.26
CA PHE A 305 -13.91 10.41 8.16
C PHE A 305 -14.78 11.57 8.64
N GLU A 306 -15.46 11.45 9.78
CA GLU A 306 -16.21 12.56 10.37
C GLU A 306 -15.28 13.64 10.95
N LEU A 307 -14.16 13.23 11.53
CA LEU A 307 -13.18 14.16 12.09
C LEU A 307 -12.50 15.00 10.98
N GLN A 308 -12.09 14.37 9.87
CA GLN A 308 -11.45 15.10 8.76
C GLN A 308 -12.33 16.18 8.14
N LYS A 309 -13.68 16.05 8.18
CA LYS A 309 -14.61 17.07 7.68
C LYS A 309 -14.56 18.36 8.49
N ARG A 310 -14.05 18.30 9.73
CA ARG A 310 -13.91 19.44 10.63
C ARG A 310 -12.56 20.15 10.48
N LEU A 311 -11.65 19.62 9.66
CA LEU A 311 -10.32 20.19 9.46
C LEU A 311 -10.44 21.55 8.75
N GLU A 312 -9.83 22.59 9.32
CA GLU A 312 -9.78 23.94 8.75
C GLU A 312 -8.39 24.23 8.20
N GLY A 313 -8.33 24.79 6.99
CA GLY A 313 -7.10 25.15 6.30
C GLY A 313 -6.79 24.26 5.11
N ASP A 314 -5.75 24.67 4.36
CA ASP A 314 -5.32 23.97 3.16
C ASP A 314 -4.29 22.88 3.49
N VAL A 315 -4.45 21.75 2.87
CA VAL A 315 -3.51 20.61 3.01
C VAL A 315 -2.37 20.79 2.00
N PRO A 316 -1.10 20.75 2.44
CA PRO A 316 0.04 20.89 1.54
C PRO A 316 0.07 19.81 0.47
N GLN A 317 0.25 20.23 -0.79
CA GLN A 317 0.32 19.30 -1.92
C GLN A 317 1.47 18.30 -1.79
N ALA A 318 2.61 18.74 -1.23
CA ALA A 318 3.76 17.86 -0.98
C ALA A 318 3.44 16.65 -0.09
N MET A 319 2.55 16.83 0.91
CA MET A 319 2.07 15.72 1.75
C MET A 319 1.18 14.77 0.96
N CYS A 320 0.28 15.30 0.13
CA CYS A 320 -0.57 14.49 -0.72
C CYS A 320 0.25 13.67 -1.74
N ASP A 321 1.26 14.29 -2.36
CA ASP A 321 2.14 13.63 -3.32
C ASP A 321 3.02 12.54 -2.65
N ALA A 322 3.42 12.75 -1.39
CA ALA A 322 4.13 11.74 -0.61
C ALA A 322 3.21 10.55 -0.28
N ALA A 323 2.00 10.83 0.21
CA ALA A 323 1.01 9.79 0.53
C ALA A 323 0.58 9.00 -0.73
N GLU A 324 0.45 9.67 -1.89
CA GLU A 324 0.17 9.01 -3.17
C GLU A 324 1.29 8.01 -3.54
N ARG A 325 2.56 8.43 -3.41
CA ARG A 325 3.71 7.53 -3.66
C ARG A 325 3.71 6.32 -2.73
N ASP A 326 3.47 6.52 -1.45
CA ASP A 326 3.45 5.45 -0.45
C ASP A 326 2.30 4.46 -0.69
N LEU A 327 1.10 4.97 -1.04
CA LEU A 327 -0.04 4.14 -1.41
C LEU A 327 0.25 3.31 -2.65
N LEU A 328 0.80 3.93 -3.71
CA LEU A 328 1.17 3.23 -4.93
C LEU A 328 2.25 2.17 -4.67
N GLN A 329 3.28 2.50 -3.90
CA GLN A 329 4.32 1.54 -3.54
C GLN A 329 3.74 0.34 -2.80
N SER A 330 2.95 0.58 -1.76
CA SER A 330 2.31 -0.48 -0.96
C SER A 330 1.38 -1.36 -1.82
N PHE A 331 0.64 -0.74 -2.73
CA PHE A 331 -0.24 -1.43 -3.67
C PHE A 331 0.55 -2.33 -4.63
N PHE A 332 1.63 -1.83 -5.24
CA PHE A 332 2.46 -2.64 -6.13
C PHE A 332 3.17 -3.79 -5.39
N GLU A 333 3.64 -3.56 -4.17
CA GLU A 333 4.19 -4.63 -3.34
C GLU A 333 3.16 -5.71 -3.01
N GLN A 334 1.90 -5.32 -2.77
CA GLN A 334 0.81 -6.26 -2.54
C GLN A 334 0.49 -7.07 -3.80
N LEU A 335 0.40 -6.43 -4.98
CA LEU A 335 0.20 -7.13 -6.25
C LEU A 335 1.32 -8.14 -6.52
N GLN A 336 2.57 -7.74 -6.29
CA GLN A 336 3.73 -8.62 -6.48
C GLN A 336 3.67 -9.85 -5.55
N ARG A 337 3.29 -9.66 -4.29
CA ARG A 337 3.10 -10.78 -3.35
C ARG A 337 2.01 -11.76 -3.77
N GLN A 338 0.97 -11.25 -4.44
CA GLN A 338 -0.14 -12.05 -4.97
C GLN A 338 0.15 -12.63 -6.36
N GLY A 339 1.28 -12.28 -6.99
CA GLY A 339 1.60 -12.69 -8.36
C GLY A 339 0.65 -12.10 -9.42
N ALA A 340 -0.03 -11.00 -9.08
CA ALA A 340 -0.96 -10.30 -9.96
C ALA A 340 -0.29 -9.13 -10.68
N THR A 341 -0.86 -8.74 -11.83
CA THR A 341 -0.44 -7.55 -12.58
C THR A 341 -1.46 -6.44 -12.42
N LEU A 342 -1.04 -5.18 -12.64
CA LEU A 342 -1.95 -4.03 -12.62
C LEU A 342 -3.09 -4.21 -13.65
N ASP A 343 -2.78 -4.68 -14.86
CA ASP A 343 -3.78 -4.87 -15.91
C ASP A 343 -4.83 -5.90 -15.50
N ALA A 344 -4.43 -6.99 -14.85
CA ALA A 344 -5.35 -8.00 -14.34
C ALA A 344 -6.24 -7.44 -13.22
N TYR A 345 -5.68 -6.61 -12.35
CA TYR A 345 -6.44 -5.93 -11.30
C TYR A 345 -7.46 -4.96 -11.89
N LEU A 346 -7.04 -4.08 -12.82
CA LEU A 346 -7.93 -3.12 -13.48
C LEU A 346 -9.08 -3.81 -14.21
N ALA A 347 -8.78 -4.90 -14.93
CA ALA A 347 -9.79 -5.70 -15.62
C ALA A 347 -10.79 -6.34 -14.63
N ALA A 348 -10.28 -6.89 -13.50
CA ALA A 348 -11.14 -7.50 -12.49
C ALA A 348 -12.05 -6.48 -11.78
N GLN A 349 -11.56 -5.26 -11.56
CA GLN A 349 -12.32 -4.16 -10.96
C GLN A 349 -13.18 -3.40 -11.99
N GLN A 350 -13.01 -3.67 -13.28
CA GLN A 350 -13.69 -2.96 -14.37
C GLN A 350 -13.47 -1.43 -14.35
N ILE A 351 -12.26 -1.01 -13.98
CA ILE A 351 -11.85 0.40 -13.94
C ILE A 351 -10.72 0.67 -14.93
N THR A 352 -10.61 1.91 -15.38
CA THR A 352 -9.50 2.38 -16.22
C THR A 352 -8.28 2.78 -15.37
N ALA A 353 -7.10 2.83 -16.01
CA ALA A 353 -5.90 3.31 -15.34
C ALA A 353 -6.01 4.77 -14.87
N ASP A 354 -6.77 5.61 -15.57
CA ASP A 354 -6.99 7.00 -15.19
C ASP A 354 -7.92 7.09 -13.96
N GLN A 355 -9.01 6.31 -13.93
CA GLN A 355 -9.87 6.19 -12.74
C GLN A 355 -9.07 5.71 -11.53
N PHE A 356 -8.24 4.67 -11.70
CA PHE A 356 -7.38 4.18 -10.62
C PHE A 356 -6.46 5.28 -10.06
N LYS A 357 -5.83 6.10 -10.93
CA LYS A 357 -4.99 7.22 -10.49
C LYS A 357 -5.79 8.29 -9.72
N GLU A 358 -6.98 8.62 -10.20
CA GLU A 358 -7.86 9.58 -9.51
C GLU A 358 -8.27 9.06 -8.13
N ASP A 359 -8.62 7.77 -8.03
CA ASP A 359 -8.99 7.13 -6.77
C ASP A 359 -7.82 7.12 -5.78
N VAL A 360 -6.61 6.76 -6.22
CA VAL A 360 -5.41 6.79 -5.38
C VAL A 360 -5.11 8.20 -4.89
N LYS A 361 -5.22 9.21 -5.76
CA LYS A 361 -5.00 10.61 -5.40
C LYS A 361 -6.04 11.11 -4.39
N ALA A 362 -7.30 10.75 -4.57
CA ALA A 362 -8.36 11.08 -3.62
C ALA A 362 -8.11 10.42 -2.27
N GLN A 363 -7.77 9.12 -2.26
CA GLN A 363 -7.44 8.38 -1.05
C GLN A 363 -6.21 8.96 -0.33
N ALA A 364 -5.16 9.35 -1.07
CA ALA A 364 -3.99 10.01 -0.52
C ALA A 364 -4.36 11.31 0.20
N THR A 365 -5.17 12.14 -0.47
CA THR A 365 -5.65 13.41 0.09
C THR A 365 -6.48 13.18 1.37
N ASP A 366 -7.37 12.20 1.36
CA ASP A 366 -8.18 11.85 2.54
C ASP A 366 -7.30 11.32 3.68
N THR A 367 -6.31 10.49 3.39
CA THR A 367 -5.35 9.99 4.39
C THR A 367 -4.59 11.14 5.05
N VAL A 368 -4.10 12.10 4.27
CA VAL A 368 -3.41 13.29 4.82
C VAL A 368 -4.34 14.14 5.68
N LYS A 369 -5.58 14.38 5.23
CA LYS A 369 -6.59 15.11 6.02
C LYS A 369 -6.89 14.41 7.34
N GLN A 370 -7.05 13.09 7.33
CA GLN A 370 -7.28 12.29 8.53
C GLN A 370 -6.12 12.41 9.52
N ASN A 371 -4.88 12.30 9.03
CA ASN A 371 -3.70 12.42 9.86
C ASN A 371 -3.57 13.84 10.48
N LEU A 372 -3.80 14.89 9.70
CA LEU A 372 -3.78 16.26 10.21
C LEU A 372 -4.92 16.54 11.19
N ALA A 373 -6.10 15.95 10.98
CA ALA A 373 -7.22 16.08 11.89
C ALA A 373 -6.97 15.36 13.23
N LEU A 374 -6.35 14.16 13.20
CA LEU A 374 -5.90 13.46 14.41
C LEU A 374 -4.86 14.26 15.17
N ASP A 375 -3.91 14.85 14.48
CA ASP A 375 -2.88 15.71 15.05
C ASP A 375 -3.50 16.91 15.78
N ALA A 376 -4.44 17.61 15.13
CA ALA A 376 -5.15 18.72 15.73
C ALA A 376 -5.92 18.28 17.00
N TYR A 377 -6.57 17.13 16.93
CA TYR A 377 -7.31 16.56 18.07
C TYR A 377 -6.37 16.17 19.21
N ALA A 378 -5.21 15.55 18.89
CA ALA A 378 -4.21 15.16 19.88
C ALA A 378 -3.60 16.38 20.58
N ARG A 379 -3.24 17.43 19.83
CA ARG A 379 -2.74 18.69 20.41
C ARG A 379 -3.76 19.35 21.32
N HIS A 380 -5.03 19.44 20.89
CA HIS A 380 -6.10 20.05 21.70
C HIS A 380 -6.31 19.32 23.03
N ASN A 381 -6.22 17.99 23.02
CA ASN A 381 -6.43 17.16 24.20
C ASN A 381 -5.13 16.90 24.99
N ASN A 382 -4.01 17.52 24.63
CA ASN A 382 -2.68 17.31 25.23
C ASN A 382 -2.29 15.81 25.30
N ILE A 383 -2.59 15.06 24.24
CA ILE A 383 -2.17 13.67 24.08
C ILE A 383 -0.69 13.70 23.68
N VAL A 384 0.18 13.25 24.56
CA VAL A 384 1.63 13.21 24.32
C VAL A 384 2.06 11.75 24.36
N VAL A 385 2.80 11.34 23.34
CA VAL A 385 3.44 10.01 23.30
C VAL A 385 4.70 10.07 24.15
N THR A 386 4.86 9.14 25.08
CA THR A 386 6.02 9.06 25.97
C THR A 386 7.16 8.25 25.32
N ASP A 387 8.41 8.51 25.71
CA ASP A 387 9.57 7.72 25.27
C ASP A 387 9.40 6.21 25.58
N GLU A 388 8.70 5.87 26.67
CA GLU A 388 8.43 4.47 27.03
C GLU A 388 7.47 3.80 26.06
N GLU A 389 6.41 4.48 25.62
CA GLU A 389 5.47 3.97 24.62
C GLU A 389 6.15 3.77 23.27
N VAL A 390 7.02 4.69 22.84
CA VAL A 390 7.81 4.56 21.62
C VAL A 390 8.73 3.34 21.71
N VAL A 391 9.44 3.15 22.82
CA VAL A 391 10.33 1.98 23.03
C VAL A 391 9.52 0.68 23.00
N ASP A 392 8.34 0.67 23.59
CA ASP A 392 7.48 -0.52 23.61
C ASP A 392 6.98 -0.86 22.21
N GLU A 393 6.66 0.13 21.37
CA GLU A 393 6.30 -0.09 19.98
C GLU A 393 7.47 -0.68 19.15
N PHE A 394 8.70 -0.17 19.38
CA PHE A 394 9.90 -0.79 18.78
C PHE A 394 10.07 -2.27 19.16
N LYS A 395 9.78 -2.65 20.41
CA LYS A 395 9.81 -4.05 20.86
C LYS A 395 8.74 -4.90 20.18
N ASN A 396 7.53 -4.33 20.02
CA ASN A 396 6.39 -4.99 19.38
C ASN A 396 6.57 -5.17 17.87
N SER A 397 7.36 -4.32 17.21
CA SER A 397 7.62 -4.39 15.77
C SER A 397 8.35 -5.66 15.31
N GLY A 398 8.88 -6.47 16.25
CA GLY A 398 9.65 -7.69 15.94
C GLY A 398 11.03 -7.44 15.34
N ALA A 399 11.51 -6.19 15.31
CA ALA A 399 12.84 -5.85 14.84
C ALA A 399 13.93 -6.46 15.72
N LYS A 400 15.03 -6.84 15.10
CA LYS A 400 16.22 -7.31 15.87
C LYS A 400 16.97 -6.08 16.39
N ASP A 401 17.47 -6.17 17.63
CA ASP A 401 18.26 -5.12 18.29
C ASP A 401 17.49 -3.77 18.42
N THR A 402 16.26 -3.82 18.93
CA THR A 402 15.36 -2.66 19.09
C THR A 402 16.00 -1.47 19.81
N ASP A 403 16.79 -1.72 20.84
CA ASP A 403 17.48 -0.66 21.60
C ASP A 403 18.50 0.11 20.74
N LYS A 404 19.23 -0.59 19.85
CA LYS A 404 20.17 0.06 18.94
C LYS A 404 19.42 0.84 17.86
N LEU A 405 18.36 0.27 17.34
CA LEU A 405 17.52 0.90 16.32
C LEU A 405 16.89 2.19 16.87
N TYR A 406 16.34 2.14 18.09
CA TYR A 406 15.82 3.32 18.78
C TYR A 406 16.89 4.40 18.96
N ALA A 407 18.08 4.02 19.49
CA ALA A 407 19.18 4.95 19.69
C ALA A 407 19.69 5.58 18.38
N GLU A 408 19.69 4.81 17.29
CA GLU A 408 20.06 5.29 15.97
C GLU A 408 19.03 6.26 15.41
N TRP A 409 17.74 5.95 15.51
CA TRP A 409 16.65 6.84 15.07
C TRP A 409 16.61 8.14 15.89
N LYS A 410 16.81 8.03 17.22
CA LYS A 410 16.91 9.21 18.08
C LYS A 410 18.08 10.12 17.67
N LYS A 411 19.24 9.52 17.34
CA LYS A 411 20.42 10.27 16.87
C LYS A 411 20.22 10.92 15.51
N GLN A 412 19.36 10.35 14.67
CA GLN A 412 19.05 10.85 13.32
C GLN A 412 17.87 11.84 13.30
N GLY A 413 17.28 12.19 14.45
CA GLY A 413 16.10 13.05 14.55
C GLY A 413 14.85 12.43 13.88
N ARG A 414 14.74 11.09 13.86
CA ARG A 414 13.65 10.36 13.19
C ARG A 414 12.53 9.94 14.14
N LEU A 415 12.59 10.35 15.41
CA LEU A 415 11.57 10.03 16.43
C LEU A 415 10.58 11.17 16.69
N SER A 416 10.78 12.31 16.04
CA SER A 416 9.87 13.47 16.09
C SER A 416 8.70 13.31 15.12
#